data_2dd4dd5fe6449406364c77e9173ce5d5
#
_entry.id   2dd4dd5fe6449406364c77e9173ce5d5
#
_cell.length_a   1.000
_cell.length_b   1.000
_cell.length_c   1.000
_cell.angle_alpha   90.00
_cell.angle_beta   90.00
_cell.angle_gamma   90.00
#
_symmetry.space_group_name_H-M   'P 1'
#
loop_
_entity.id
_entity.type
_entity.pdbx_description
1 polymer ?
#
loop_
_entity_poly.entity_id
_entity_poly.type
_entity_poly.pdbx_seq_one_letter_code
_entity_poly.pdbx_strand_id
1 'polypeptide(L)'
;IIKRYFYLTDLEPGFSIGDDIQISIMKKESVDELFDKRFESDYDAFTAFLRKYSSDRSENRLKDNVITIYDELRSIPDYMSWAEEKAKMLQSYSPSENTGIAVFILKEAVKNISEAAKMYGKAADTAEKAGVESIYSKAEQDAEKVEQAAGMLEHIYSCLMENKCTVQEAFRETADIVGGFSFNTMRAAKSEQEDYIEIKDKVSDLRKAGKKLIDDLASRYFAREMED
;
A
#
# COMPACT_ATOMS: atom_id res chain seq x y z
N ILE A 1 38.50 14.56 -6.31
CA ILE A 1 39.25 13.28 -6.33
C ILE A 1 39.25 12.72 -7.75
N ILE A 2 38.10 12.47 -8.37
CA ILE A 2 37.97 11.81 -9.70
C ILE A 2 38.76 12.59 -10.77
N LYS A 3 38.62 13.91 -10.88
CA LYS A 3 39.38 14.73 -11.84
C LYS A 3 40.93 14.66 -11.67
N ARG A 4 41.40 14.27 -10.48
CA ARG A 4 42.85 14.12 -10.21
C ARG A 4 43.35 12.74 -10.61
N TYR A 5 42.47 11.73 -10.57
CA TYR A 5 42.82 10.31 -10.78
C TYR A 5 42.09 9.70 -11.94
N PHE A 6 41.60 10.51 -12.92
CA PHE A 6 40.83 10.04 -14.07
C PHE A 6 41.55 8.96 -14.88
N TYR A 7 42.91 9.00 -14.90
CA TYR A 7 43.74 7.99 -15.61
C TYR A 7 43.70 6.59 -14.97
N LEU A 8 43.08 6.46 -13.80
CA LEU A 8 42.79 5.16 -13.16
C LEU A 8 41.37 4.68 -13.43
N THR A 9 40.63 5.42 -14.23
CA THR A 9 39.24 5.12 -14.60
C THR A 9 39.11 5.20 -16.12
N ASP A 10 38.08 4.60 -16.68
CA ASP A 10 37.79 4.65 -18.13
C ASP A 10 37.15 6.00 -18.55
N LEU A 11 37.37 7.07 -17.78
CA LEU A 11 36.81 8.38 -18.05
C LEU A 11 37.75 9.22 -18.94
N GLU A 12 37.17 9.91 -19.92
CA GLU A 12 37.91 10.85 -20.74
C GLU A 12 38.39 12.07 -19.92
N PRO A 13 39.58 12.66 -20.27
CA PRO A 13 40.13 13.80 -19.53
C PRO A 13 39.20 15.02 -19.44
N GLY A 14 38.30 15.17 -20.42
CA GLY A 14 37.34 16.27 -20.54
C GLY A 14 36.01 16.04 -19.85
N PHE A 15 35.83 14.96 -19.07
CA PHE A 15 34.56 14.69 -18.42
C PHE A 15 34.09 15.84 -17.52
N SER A 16 32.81 16.10 -17.51
CA SER A 16 32.15 17.04 -16.60
C SER A 16 31.09 16.29 -15.75
N ILE A 17 30.86 16.83 -14.58
CA ILE A 17 29.74 16.36 -13.75
C ILE A 17 28.51 17.09 -14.25
N GLY A 18 27.48 16.32 -14.66
CA GLY A 18 26.20 16.89 -15.05
C GLY A 18 25.51 17.59 -13.87
N ASP A 19 24.79 18.67 -14.16
CA ASP A 19 23.90 19.27 -13.18
C ASP A 19 22.62 18.43 -13.00
N ASP A 20 21.83 18.72 -11.96
CA ASP A 20 20.64 17.96 -11.62
C ASP A 20 19.59 17.95 -12.76
N ILE A 21 19.52 19.03 -13.55
CA ILE A 21 18.61 19.15 -14.68
C ILE A 21 19.06 18.22 -15.81
N GLN A 22 20.35 18.26 -16.16
CA GLN A 22 20.94 17.38 -17.19
C GLN A 22 20.77 15.89 -16.81
N ILE A 23 21.04 15.54 -15.53
CA ILE A 23 20.86 14.19 -15.02
C ILE A 23 19.39 13.77 -15.12
N SER A 24 18.45 14.64 -14.77
CA SER A 24 17.02 14.36 -14.87
C SER A 24 16.56 14.12 -16.31
N ILE A 25 17.07 14.91 -17.26
CA ILE A 25 16.78 14.74 -18.69
C ILE A 25 17.33 13.39 -19.17
N MET A 26 18.59 13.10 -18.89
CA MET A 26 19.22 11.82 -19.29
C MET A 26 18.49 10.60 -18.74
N LYS A 27 18.02 10.65 -17.48
CA LYS A 27 17.21 9.57 -16.90
C LYS A 27 15.90 9.37 -17.66
N LYS A 28 15.20 10.45 -18.02
CA LYS A 28 13.95 10.37 -18.78
C LYS A 28 14.19 9.78 -20.16
N GLU A 29 15.18 10.29 -20.89
CA GLU A 29 15.57 9.75 -22.21
C GLU A 29 15.93 8.26 -22.14
N SER A 30 16.69 7.85 -21.12
CA SER A 30 17.07 6.44 -20.94
C SER A 30 15.86 5.54 -20.66
N VAL A 31 14.86 6.04 -19.90
CA VAL A 31 13.61 5.30 -19.64
C VAL A 31 12.76 5.23 -20.90
N ASP A 32 12.68 6.31 -21.68
CA ASP A 32 11.96 6.32 -22.96
C ASP A 32 12.57 5.29 -23.92
N GLU A 33 13.90 5.29 -24.11
CA GLU A 33 14.60 4.29 -24.91
C GLU A 33 14.39 2.84 -24.40
N LEU A 34 14.34 2.65 -23.08
CA LEU A 34 14.06 1.35 -22.48
C LEU A 34 12.66 0.85 -22.86
N PHE A 35 11.66 1.73 -22.80
CA PHE A 35 10.29 1.40 -23.16
C PHE A 35 10.17 1.07 -24.65
N ASP A 36 10.78 1.89 -25.53
CA ASP A 36 10.81 1.64 -26.97
C ASP A 36 11.45 0.29 -27.30
N LYS A 37 12.60 -0.02 -26.71
CA LYS A 37 13.26 -1.32 -26.86
C LYS A 37 12.39 -2.49 -26.38
N ARG A 38 11.62 -2.32 -25.29
CA ARG A 38 10.69 -3.34 -24.80
C ARG A 38 9.49 -3.53 -25.73
N PHE A 39 8.96 -2.48 -26.31
CA PHE A 39 7.94 -2.59 -27.34
C PHE A 39 8.43 -3.32 -28.58
N GLU A 40 9.68 -3.09 -29.01
CA GLU A 40 10.25 -3.76 -30.16
C GLU A 40 10.57 -5.24 -29.91
N SER A 41 11.06 -5.57 -28.70
CA SER A 41 11.54 -6.93 -28.38
C SER A 41 10.45 -7.87 -27.91
N ASP A 42 9.40 -7.39 -27.24
CA ASP A 42 8.35 -8.22 -26.62
C ASP A 42 7.05 -7.45 -26.46
N TYR A 43 6.44 -7.12 -27.59
CA TYR A 43 5.25 -6.27 -27.66
C TYR A 43 4.09 -6.79 -26.80
N ASP A 44 3.77 -8.09 -26.89
CA ASP A 44 2.60 -8.65 -26.24
C ASP A 44 2.76 -8.69 -24.70
N ALA A 45 3.90 -9.17 -24.22
CA ALA A 45 4.16 -9.22 -22.78
C ALA A 45 4.32 -7.81 -22.19
N PHE A 46 4.98 -6.90 -22.91
CA PHE A 46 5.14 -5.54 -22.45
C PHE A 46 3.82 -4.76 -22.45
N THR A 47 2.96 -4.96 -23.43
CA THR A 47 1.62 -4.38 -23.48
C THR A 47 0.74 -4.92 -22.32
N ALA A 48 0.80 -6.23 -22.03
CA ALA A 48 0.11 -6.80 -20.89
C ALA A 48 0.62 -6.22 -19.56
N PHE A 49 1.95 -6.05 -19.42
CA PHE A 49 2.56 -5.39 -18.28
C PHE A 49 2.07 -3.94 -18.11
N LEU A 50 2.05 -3.17 -19.21
CA LEU A 50 1.55 -1.79 -19.18
C LEU A 50 0.09 -1.72 -18.76
N ARG A 51 -0.78 -2.56 -19.31
CA ARG A 51 -2.21 -2.63 -18.92
C ARG A 51 -2.40 -2.90 -17.44
N LYS A 52 -1.50 -3.68 -16.84
CA LYS A 52 -1.59 -4.06 -15.42
C LYS A 52 -1.06 -2.98 -14.47
N TYR A 53 -0.02 -2.25 -14.87
CA TYR A 53 0.72 -1.35 -13.97
C TYR A 53 0.67 0.13 -14.35
N SER A 54 0.20 0.48 -15.55
CA SER A 54 -0.11 1.88 -15.89
C SER A 54 -1.58 2.17 -15.62
N SER A 55 -1.89 3.36 -15.11
CA SER A 55 -3.27 3.83 -15.06
C SER A 55 -3.75 4.17 -16.47
N ASP A 56 -5.05 4.00 -16.76
CA ASP A 56 -5.74 4.10 -18.07
C ASP A 56 -5.41 5.31 -18.95
N ARG A 57 -4.56 6.23 -18.53
CA ARG A 57 -4.33 7.50 -19.23
C ARG A 57 -2.88 7.90 -19.47
N SER A 58 -1.86 7.22 -18.92
CA SER A 58 -0.49 7.69 -19.11
C SER A 58 0.58 6.68 -18.69
N GLU A 59 1.42 6.27 -19.63
CA GLU A 59 2.68 5.55 -19.41
C GLU A 59 3.66 6.37 -18.55
N ASN A 60 3.52 7.70 -18.55
CA ASN A 60 4.42 8.61 -17.85
C ASN A 60 4.52 8.29 -16.35
N ARG A 61 3.40 7.92 -15.71
CA ARG A 61 3.43 7.54 -14.29
C ARG A 61 4.29 6.30 -14.04
N LEU A 62 4.25 5.32 -14.95
CA LEU A 62 5.08 4.14 -14.83
C LEU A 62 6.55 4.47 -15.06
N LYS A 63 6.86 5.33 -16.04
CA LYS A 63 8.22 5.84 -16.29
C LYS A 63 8.76 6.60 -15.07
N ASP A 64 7.97 7.46 -14.45
CA ASP A 64 8.32 8.17 -13.22
C ASP A 64 8.57 7.20 -12.05
N ASN A 65 7.76 6.15 -11.92
CA ASN A 65 7.96 5.10 -10.92
C ASN A 65 9.27 4.35 -11.15
N VAL A 66 9.62 4.04 -12.40
CA VAL A 66 10.91 3.39 -12.73
C VAL A 66 12.08 4.26 -12.31
N ILE A 67 12.03 5.56 -12.57
CA ILE A 67 13.07 6.53 -12.16
C ILE A 67 13.15 6.58 -10.62
N THR A 68 12.03 6.65 -9.94
CA THR A 68 11.98 6.67 -8.47
C THR A 68 12.60 5.41 -7.87
N ILE A 69 12.21 4.23 -8.37
CA ILE A 69 12.79 2.96 -7.94
C ILE A 69 14.29 2.91 -8.20
N TYR A 70 14.74 3.36 -9.36
CA TYR A 70 16.16 3.42 -9.69
C TYR A 70 16.94 4.31 -8.71
N ASP A 71 16.41 5.49 -8.35
CA ASP A 71 17.05 6.40 -7.42
C ASP A 71 17.14 5.84 -6.00
N GLU A 72 16.09 5.18 -5.53
CA GLU A 72 16.09 4.46 -4.25
C GLU A 72 17.09 3.29 -4.26
N LEU A 73 17.09 2.49 -5.31
CA LEU A 73 18.02 1.36 -5.43
C LEU A 73 19.48 1.80 -5.38
N ARG A 74 19.84 2.92 -5.98
CA ARG A 74 21.22 3.44 -5.98
C ARG A 74 21.75 3.79 -4.58
N SER A 75 20.90 3.94 -3.58
CA SER A 75 21.31 4.12 -2.19
C SER A 75 21.79 2.80 -1.54
N ILE A 76 21.51 1.66 -2.16
CA ILE A 76 21.86 0.33 -1.66
C ILE A 76 23.22 -0.09 -2.23
N PRO A 77 24.19 -0.49 -1.39
CA PRO A 77 25.43 -1.09 -1.89
C PRO A 77 25.14 -2.33 -2.74
N ASP A 78 25.82 -2.44 -3.90
CA ASP A 78 25.63 -3.54 -4.85
C ASP A 78 24.15 -3.75 -5.26
N TYR A 79 23.48 -2.64 -5.54
CA TYR A 79 22.03 -2.62 -5.83
C TYR A 79 21.61 -3.54 -6.99
N MET A 80 22.48 -3.82 -7.95
CA MET A 80 22.16 -4.72 -9.07
C MET A 80 21.95 -6.15 -8.57
N SER A 81 22.92 -6.70 -7.82
CA SER A 81 22.80 -8.04 -7.23
C SER A 81 21.63 -8.13 -6.28
N TRP A 82 21.42 -7.08 -5.47
CA TRP A 82 20.26 -7.00 -4.59
C TRP A 82 18.93 -7.02 -5.35
N ALA A 83 18.81 -6.23 -6.43
CA ALA A 83 17.59 -6.17 -7.25
C ALA A 83 17.32 -7.51 -7.95
N GLU A 84 18.36 -8.17 -8.48
CA GLU A 84 18.23 -9.50 -9.08
C GLU A 84 17.79 -10.56 -8.07
N GLU A 85 18.36 -10.54 -6.87
CA GLU A 85 17.96 -11.45 -5.80
C GLU A 85 16.48 -11.25 -5.43
N LYS A 86 16.05 -9.99 -5.27
CA LYS A 86 14.65 -9.67 -4.97
C LYS A 86 13.70 -10.00 -6.12
N ALA A 87 14.12 -9.78 -7.37
CA ALA A 87 13.34 -10.18 -8.54
C ALA A 87 13.16 -11.70 -8.61
N LYS A 88 14.23 -12.49 -8.40
CA LYS A 88 14.15 -13.96 -8.32
C LYS A 88 13.24 -14.43 -7.18
N MET A 89 13.36 -13.80 -6.02
CA MET A 89 12.51 -14.08 -4.87
C MET A 89 11.03 -13.82 -5.18
N LEU A 90 10.71 -12.74 -5.91
CA LEU A 90 9.35 -12.42 -6.35
C LEU A 90 8.84 -13.32 -7.47
N GLN A 91 9.71 -13.79 -8.38
CA GLN A 91 9.33 -14.74 -9.45
C GLN A 91 9.00 -16.13 -8.89
N SER A 92 9.70 -16.56 -7.84
CA SER A 92 9.42 -17.80 -7.12
C SER A 92 8.29 -17.62 -6.08
N TYR A 93 7.68 -16.44 -6.01
CA TYR A 93 6.63 -16.15 -5.07
C TYR A 93 5.36 -16.93 -5.41
N SER A 94 5.13 -18.00 -4.67
CA SER A 94 3.81 -18.59 -4.46
C SER A 94 3.33 -18.09 -3.10
N PRO A 95 2.11 -17.52 -2.99
CA PRO A 95 1.58 -17.14 -1.68
C PRO A 95 1.62 -18.26 -0.65
N SER A 96 1.56 -19.53 -1.13
CA SER A 96 1.65 -20.73 -0.31
C SER A 96 3.06 -21.10 0.16
N GLU A 97 4.12 -20.60 -0.51
CA GLU A 97 5.51 -21.03 -0.25
C GLU A 97 6.41 -19.96 0.36
N ASN A 98 6.07 -18.68 0.19
CA ASN A 98 6.91 -17.58 0.70
C ASN A 98 6.34 -17.00 2.01
N THR A 99 6.55 -17.71 3.10
CA THR A 99 6.09 -17.33 4.44
C THR A 99 6.55 -15.93 4.87
N GLY A 100 7.71 -15.45 4.42
CA GLY A 100 8.28 -14.17 4.86
C GLY A 100 7.45 -12.95 4.43
N ILE A 101 7.10 -12.84 3.14
CA ILE A 101 6.30 -11.72 2.61
C ILE A 101 4.86 -11.83 3.11
N ALA A 102 4.31 -13.05 3.11
CA ALA A 102 2.96 -13.31 3.58
C ALA A 102 2.79 -12.91 5.06
N VAL A 103 3.71 -13.34 5.91
CA VAL A 103 3.75 -12.96 7.33
C VAL A 103 3.85 -11.43 7.50
N PHE A 104 4.67 -10.76 6.67
CA PHE A 104 4.76 -9.30 6.68
C PHE A 104 3.43 -8.64 6.32
N ILE A 105 2.75 -9.08 5.24
CA ILE A 105 1.45 -8.52 4.81
C ILE A 105 0.39 -8.75 5.89
N LEU A 106 0.30 -9.95 6.46
CA LEU A 106 -0.65 -10.26 7.52
C LEU A 106 -0.39 -9.43 8.79
N LYS A 107 0.89 -9.22 9.13
CA LYS A 107 1.27 -8.34 10.25
C LYS A 107 0.85 -6.88 10.01
N GLU A 108 1.04 -6.38 8.78
CA GLU A 108 0.56 -5.04 8.41
C GLU A 108 -0.98 -4.97 8.42
N ALA A 109 -1.68 -6.05 8.04
CA ALA A 109 -3.13 -6.12 8.14
C ALA A 109 -3.60 -6.00 9.59
N VAL A 110 -3.04 -6.79 10.50
CA VAL A 110 -3.32 -6.70 11.94
C VAL A 110 -3.10 -5.29 12.45
N LYS A 111 -1.96 -4.67 12.14
CA LYS A 111 -1.61 -3.31 12.57
C LYS A 111 -2.61 -2.27 12.07
N ASN A 112 -2.90 -2.26 10.76
CA ASN A 112 -3.78 -1.26 10.15
C ASN A 112 -5.23 -1.38 10.66
N ILE A 113 -5.74 -2.60 10.82
CA ILE A 113 -7.09 -2.81 11.35
C ILE A 113 -7.17 -2.44 12.84
N SER A 114 -6.14 -2.75 13.65
CA SER A 114 -6.07 -2.32 15.05
C SER A 114 -5.98 -0.78 15.18
N GLU A 115 -5.29 -0.09 14.28
CA GLU A 115 -5.27 1.37 14.24
C GLU A 115 -6.64 1.93 13.80
N ALA A 116 -7.29 1.32 12.83
CA ALA A 116 -8.65 1.68 12.43
C ALA A 116 -9.64 1.50 13.60
N ALA A 117 -9.58 0.40 14.34
CA ALA A 117 -10.40 0.15 15.51
C ALA A 117 -10.28 1.28 16.56
N LYS A 118 -9.05 1.74 16.84
CA LYS A 118 -8.81 2.88 17.74
C LYS A 118 -9.46 4.17 17.22
N MET A 119 -9.46 4.40 15.90
CA MET A 119 -10.07 5.60 15.30
C MET A 119 -11.60 5.53 15.38
N TYR A 120 -12.19 4.36 15.11
CA TYR A 120 -13.63 4.17 15.24
C TYR A 120 -14.09 4.25 16.71
N GLY A 121 -13.32 3.67 17.65
CA GLY A 121 -13.58 3.82 19.09
C GLY A 121 -13.56 5.28 19.53
N LYS A 122 -12.54 6.06 19.12
CA LYS A 122 -12.50 7.51 19.41
C LYS A 122 -13.65 8.28 18.78
N ALA A 123 -14.15 7.86 17.62
CA ALA A 123 -15.33 8.47 17.00
C ALA A 123 -16.60 8.21 17.81
N ALA A 124 -16.78 6.98 18.33
CA ALA A 124 -17.87 6.62 19.23
C ALA A 124 -17.80 7.41 20.54
N ASP A 125 -16.65 7.44 21.22
CA ASP A 125 -16.43 8.23 22.45
C ASP A 125 -16.72 9.73 22.25
N THR A 126 -16.38 10.26 21.06
CA THR A 126 -16.63 11.67 20.75
C THR A 126 -18.13 11.96 20.63
N ALA A 127 -18.88 11.04 20.01
CA ALA A 127 -20.32 11.14 19.87
C ALA A 127 -21.04 10.96 21.24
N GLU A 128 -20.57 10.03 22.05
CA GLU A 128 -21.09 9.79 23.41
C GLU A 128 -20.93 11.02 24.28
N LYS A 129 -19.73 11.59 24.34
CA LYS A 129 -19.43 12.79 25.14
C LYS A 129 -20.24 14.03 24.72
N ALA A 130 -20.64 14.08 23.46
CA ALA A 130 -21.48 15.16 22.95
C ALA A 130 -22.99 14.91 23.14
N GLY A 131 -23.41 13.75 23.66
CA GLY A 131 -24.79 13.40 23.90
C GLY A 131 -25.64 13.18 22.66
N VAL A 132 -25.03 12.89 21.48
CA VAL A 132 -25.75 12.66 20.22
C VAL A 132 -26.01 11.17 20.04
N GLU A 133 -27.06 10.68 20.73
CA GLU A 133 -27.37 9.25 20.86
C GLU A 133 -27.51 8.53 19.51
N SER A 134 -28.18 9.16 18.54
CA SER A 134 -28.38 8.55 17.20
C SER A 134 -27.09 8.39 16.41
N ILE A 135 -26.05 9.18 16.68
CA ILE A 135 -24.73 9.05 16.08
C ILE A 135 -23.89 8.08 16.89
N TYR A 136 -23.93 8.18 18.21
CA TYR A 136 -23.21 7.29 19.12
C TYR A 136 -23.54 5.82 18.85
N SER A 137 -24.82 5.44 18.86
CA SER A 137 -25.22 4.05 18.61
C SER A 137 -24.70 3.48 17.29
N LYS A 138 -24.63 4.29 16.22
CA LYS A 138 -24.08 3.86 14.94
C LYS A 138 -22.57 3.81 14.95
N ALA A 139 -21.91 4.76 15.60
CA ALA A 139 -20.46 4.79 15.73
C ALA A 139 -19.95 3.63 16.58
N GLU A 140 -20.65 3.29 17.65
CA GLU A 140 -20.39 2.15 18.52
C GLU A 140 -20.49 0.83 17.74
N GLN A 141 -21.58 0.62 16.98
CA GLN A 141 -21.73 -0.56 16.13
C GLN A 141 -20.60 -0.71 15.10
N ASP A 142 -20.17 0.39 14.49
CA ASP A 142 -19.05 0.37 13.54
C ASP A 142 -17.72 0.11 14.27
N ALA A 143 -17.52 0.67 15.46
CA ALA A 143 -16.34 0.42 16.28
C ALA A 143 -16.25 -1.04 16.73
N GLU A 144 -17.35 -1.62 17.20
CA GLU A 144 -17.43 -3.03 17.57
C GLU A 144 -17.08 -3.96 16.41
N LYS A 145 -17.58 -3.67 15.19
CA LYS A 145 -17.27 -4.46 13.99
C LYS A 145 -15.78 -4.44 13.67
N VAL A 146 -15.15 -3.27 13.73
CA VAL A 146 -13.71 -3.15 13.41
C VAL A 146 -12.86 -3.76 14.52
N GLU A 147 -13.27 -3.66 15.79
CA GLU A 147 -12.58 -4.30 16.91
C GLU A 147 -12.68 -5.83 16.85
N GLN A 148 -13.85 -6.38 16.51
CA GLN A 148 -14.01 -7.82 16.29
C GLN A 148 -13.12 -8.30 15.14
N ALA A 149 -13.07 -7.55 14.03
CA ALA A 149 -12.18 -7.87 12.92
C ALA A 149 -10.70 -7.82 13.31
N ALA A 150 -10.29 -6.85 14.13
CA ALA A 150 -8.92 -6.79 14.66
C ALA A 150 -8.58 -8.05 15.47
N GLY A 151 -9.47 -8.48 16.36
CA GLY A 151 -9.30 -9.71 17.13
C GLY A 151 -9.23 -10.97 16.25
N MET A 152 -10.06 -11.04 15.19
CA MET A 152 -10.01 -12.15 14.23
C MET A 152 -8.67 -12.20 13.49
N LEU A 153 -8.16 -11.05 13.02
CA LEU A 153 -6.87 -10.97 12.33
C LEU A 153 -5.69 -11.33 13.24
N GLU A 154 -5.71 -10.90 14.49
CA GLU A 154 -4.72 -11.30 15.48
C GLU A 154 -4.74 -12.81 15.70
N HIS A 155 -5.93 -13.42 15.74
CA HIS A 155 -6.07 -14.86 15.84
C HIS A 155 -5.51 -15.60 14.62
N ILE A 156 -5.88 -15.17 13.40
CA ILE A 156 -5.36 -15.72 12.13
C ILE A 156 -3.83 -15.64 12.11
N TYR A 157 -3.28 -14.47 12.44
CA TYR A 157 -1.84 -14.27 12.50
C TYR A 157 -1.15 -15.23 13.53
N SER A 158 -1.74 -15.38 14.70
CA SER A 158 -1.23 -16.31 15.71
C SER A 158 -1.30 -17.77 15.25
N CYS A 159 -2.41 -18.17 14.61
CA CYS A 159 -2.55 -19.51 14.01
C CYS A 159 -1.46 -19.79 12.97
N LEU A 160 -1.16 -18.80 12.11
CA LEU A 160 -0.10 -18.94 11.13
C LEU A 160 1.28 -19.07 11.79
N MET A 161 1.58 -18.26 12.79
CA MET A 161 2.86 -18.30 13.51
C MET A 161 3.06 -19.61 14.30
N GLU A 162 1.98 -20.22 14.74
CA GLU A 162 1.97 -21.52 15.43
C GLU A 162 1.87 -22.72 14.47
N ASN A 163 1.90 -22.51 13.16
CA ASN A 163 1.72 -23.51 12.10
C ASN A 163 0.38 -24.29 12.21
N LYS A 164 -0.67 -23.64 12.70
CA LYS A 164 -2.02 -24.20 12.83
C LYS A 164 -2.89 -23.98 11.61
N CYS A 165 -2.53 -23.05 10.73
CA CYS A 165 -3.14 -22.82 9.44
C CYS A 165 -2.08 -22.59 8.36
N THR A 166 -2.48 -22.75 7.11
CA THR A 166 -1.61 -22.43 5.96
C THR A 166 -1.63 -20.94 5.64
N VAL A 167 -0.60 -20.47 4.94
CA VAL A 167 -0.55 -19.09 4.44
C VAL A 167 -1.76 -18.77 3.57
N GLN A 168 -2.16 -19.71 2.71
CA GLN A 168 -3.29 -19.52 1.80
C GLN A 168 -4.62 -19.37 2.55
N GLU A 169 -4.86 -20.19 3.57
CA GLU A 169 -6.03 -20.06 4.44
C GLU A 169 -6.02 -18.70 5.15
N ALA A 170 -4.89 -18.31 5.76
CA ALA A 170 -4.75 -17.04 6.46
C ALA A 170 -4.99 -15.83 5.54
N PHE A 171 -4.51 -15.88 4.30
CA PHE A 171 -4.74 -14.82 3.31
C PHE A 171 -6.20 -14.72 2.90
N ARG A 172 -6.85 -15.85 2.59
CA ARG A 172 -8.25 -15.90 2.20
C ARG A 172 -9.15 -15.38 3.31
N GLU A 173 -8.98 -15.86 4.54
CA GLU A 173 -9.77 -15.39 5.68
C GLU A 173 -9.54 -13.89 5.94
N THR A 174 -8.31 -13.41 5.80
CA THR A 174 -8.00 -11.97 5.93
C THR A 174 -8.67 -11.16 4.82
N ALA A 175 -8.66 -11.62 3.58
CA ALA A 175 -9.33 -10.96 2.45
C ALA A 175 -10.84 -10.87 2.67
N ASP A 176 -11.48 -11.95 3.13
CA ASP A 176 -12.91 -11.99 3.45
C ASP A 176 -13.26 -10.98 4.56
N ILE A 177 -12.46 -10.89 5.61
CA ILE A 177 -12.66 -9.93 6.70
C ILE A 177 -12.52 -8.49 6.19
N VAL A 178 -11.43 -8.19 5.45
CA VAL A 178 -11.13 -6.85 4.95
C VAL A 178 -12.14 -6.40 3.89
N GLY A 179 -12.58 -7.32 3.02
CA GLY A 179 -13.59 -7.06 1.98
C GLY A 179 -15.02 -6.94 2.50
N GLY A 180 -15.31 -7.52 3.68
CA GLY A 180 -16.64 -7.57 4.27
C GLY A 180 -17.10 -6.31 4.99
N PHE A 181 -16.29 -5.24 5.08
CA PHE A 181 -16.67 -4.04 5.82
C PHE A 181 -17.78 -3.24 5.15
N SER A 182 -18.88 -3.05 5.88
CA SER A 182 -19.92 -2.08 5.57
C SER A 182 -20.17 -1.18 6.77
N PHE A 183 -20.15 0.14 6.56
CA PHE A 183 -20.26 1.14 7.61
C PHE A 183 -21.59 1.88 7.58
N ASN A 184 -22.09 2.22 8.76
CA ASN A 184 -23.34 2.95 8.90
C ASN A 184 -23.25 4.37 8.35
N THR A 185 -24.35 4.85 7.73
CA THR A 185 -24.46 6.25 7.36
C THR A 185 -24.79 7.08 8.61
N MET A 186 -23.93 8.04 8.95
CA MET A 186 -24.11 8.93 10.10
C MET A 186 -25.03 10.09 9.72
N ARG A 187 -26.20 10.12 10.35
CA ARG A 187 -27.14 11.24 10.29
C ARG A 187 -27.75 11.42 11.67
N ALA A 188 -27.65 12.62 12.23
CA ALA A 188 -28.31 12.95 13.46
C ALA A 188 -29.83 12.99 13.31
N ALA A 189 -30.55 12.66 14.36
CA ALA A 189 -31.99 12.90 14.44
C ALA A 189 -32.30 14.41 14.36
N LYS A 190 -33.51 14.77 13.93
CA LYS A 190 -33.88 16.20 13.80
C LYS A 190 -33.74 16.99 15.12
N SER A 191 -33.98 16.34 16.24
CA SER A 191 -33.85 16.92 17.58
C SER A 191 -32.40 17.12 18.04
N GLU A 192 -31.43 16.50 17.37
CA GLU A 192 -30.01 16.49 17.75
C GLU A 192 -29.11 17.22 16.72
N GLN A 193 -29.71 17.88 15.71
CA GLN A 193 -28.93 18.44 14.59
C GLN A 193 -27.99 19.56 15.03
N GLU A 194 -28.35 20.37 16.02
CA GLU A 194 -27.49 21.46 16.49
C GLU A 194 -26.25 20.90 17.18
N ASP A 195 -26.40 19.93 18.07
CA ASP A 195 -25.29 19.26 18.76
C ASP A 195 -24.40 18.49 17.77
N TYR A 196 -25.03 17.89 16.75
CA TYR A 196 -24.28 17.15 15.69
C TYR A 196 -23.37 18.07 14.88
N ILE A 197 -23.76 19.32 14.59
CA ILE A 197 -22.95 20.25 13.82
C ILE A 197 -21.58 20.47 14.47
N GLU A 198 -21.50 20.56 15.80
CA GLU A 198 -20.26 20.79 16.52
C GLU A 198 -19.29 19.61 16.46
N ILE A 199 -19.80 18.38 16.43
CA ILE A 199 -18.97 17.18 16.46
C ILE A 199 -18.77 16.51 15.10
N LYS A 200 -19.61 16.86 14.13
CA LYS A 200 -19.67 16.24 12.80
C LYS A 200 -18.30 16.08 12.16
N ASP A 201 -17.52 17.14 12.15
CA ASP A 201 -16.23 17.13 11.48
C ASP A 201 -15.26 16.19 12.19
N LYS A 202 -15.19 16.21 13.52
CA LYS A 202 -14.33 15.32 14.31
C LYS A 202 -14.69 13.85 14.13
N VAL A 203 -15.96 13.50 14.24
CA VAL A 203 -16.47 12.14 14.06
C VAL A 203 -16.23 11.67 12.61
N SER A 204 -16.54 12.54 11.63
CA SER A 204 -16.32 12.23 10.21
C SER A 204 -14.86 12.01 9.86
N ASP A 205 -13.96 12.85 10.38
CA ASP A 205 -12.54 12.76 10.06
C ASP A 205 -11.89 11.51 10.67
N LEU A 206 -12.24 11.15 11.91
CA LEU A 206 -11.79 9.92 12.53
C LEU A 206 -12.25 8.69 11.75
N ARG A 207 -13.52 8.66 11.34
CA ARG A 207 -14.08 7.55 10.55
C ARG A 207 -13.46 7.48 9.15
N LYS A 208 -13.26 8.62 8.47
CA LYS A 208 -12.57 8.66 7.17
C LYS A 208 -11.14 8.15 7.27
N ALA A 209 -10.42 8.53 8.33
CA ALA A 209 -9.06 8.08 8.55
C ALA A 209 -9.02 6.55 8.79
N GLY A 210 -9.89 6.02 9.65
CA GLY A 210 -10.00 4.57 9.87
C GLY A 210 -10.40 3.82 8.61
N LYS A 211 -11.41 4.31 7.87
CA LYS A 211 -11.83 3.71 6.59
C LYS A 211 -10.70 3.71 5.57
N LYS A 212 -9.94 4.80 5.48
CA LYS A 212 -8.80 4.86 4.56
C LYS A 212 -7.76 3.78 4.83
N LEU A 213 -7.47 3.47 6.09
CA LEU A 213 -6.54 2.38 6.44
C LEU A 213 -7.05 1.03 5.93
N ILE A 214 -8.36 0.77 6.04
CA ILE A 214 -9.00 -0.45 5.57
C ILE A 214 -8.99 -0.53 4.04
N ASP A 215 -9.42 0.54 3.36
CA ASP A 215 -9.48 0.62 1.89
C ASP A 215 -8.08 0.52 1.27
N ASP A 216 -7.07 1.18 1.87
CA ASP A 216 -5.68 1.10 1.43
C ASP A 216 -5.12 -0.32 1.59
N LEU A 217 -5.47 -1.02 2.67
CA LEU A 217 -5.07 -2.39 2.91
C LEU A 217 -5.71 -3.33 1.87
N ALA A 218 -7.04 -3.22 1.68
CA ALA A 218 -7.80 -4.00 0.71
C ALA A 218 -7.22 -3.86 -0.71
N SER A 219 -7.05 -2.62 -1.16
CA SER A 219 -6.59 -2.34 -2.52
C SER A 219 -5.14 -2.74 -2.79
N ARG A 220 -4.26 -2.66 -1.78
CA ARG A 220 -2.83 -2.96 -1.95
C ARG A 220 -2.52 -4.45 -1.96
N TYR A 221 -3.17 -5.21 -1.09
CA TYR A 221 -2.74 -6.58 -0.80
C TYR A 221 -3.77 -7.65 -1.11
N PHE A 222 -5.06 -7.32 -1.07
CA PHE A 222 -6.14 -8.30 -1.16
C PHE A 222 -7.08 -8.10 -2.36
N ALA A 223 -6.80 -7.17 -3.27
CA ALA A 223 -7.68 -6.86 -4.40
C ALA A 223 -7.95 -8.08 -5.31
N ARG A 224 -7.02 -9.03 -5.40
CA ARG A 224 -7.18 -10.23 -6.24
C ARG A 224 -8.05 -11.30 -5.60
N GLU A 225 -7.94 -11.46 -4.30
CA GLU A 225 -8.72 -12.43 -3.52
C GLU A 225 -10.17 -11.99 -3.34
N MET A 226 -10.48 -10.72 -3.64
CA MET A 226 -11.83 -10.15 -3.54
C MET A 226 -12.60 -10.18 -4.88
N GLU A 227 -11.95 -10.55 -6.00
CA GLU A 227 -12.57 -10.62 -7.34
C GLU A 227 -13.07 -12.04 -7.70
N ASP A 228 -12.76 -13.06 -6.88
CA ASP A 228 -13.22 -14.45 -7.02
C ASP A 228 -14.45 -14.72 -6.13
#